data_c7272f3d685aaf8abcdf30e8b259606e
#
_entry.id   c7272f3d685aaf8abcdf30e8b259606e
#
_cell.length_a   1.000
_cell.length_b   1.000
_cell.length_c   1.000
_cell.angle_alpha   90.00
_cell.angle_beta   90.00
_cell.angle_gamma   90.00
#
_symmetry.space_group_name_H-M   'P 1'
#
loop_
_entity.id
_entity.type
_entity.pdbx_description
1 polymer ?
#
loop_
_entity_poly.entity_id
_entity_poly.type
_entity_poly.pdbx_seq_one_letter_code
_entity_poly.pdbx_strand_id
1 'polypeptide(L)'
;MDEPFVMNVADAPANSHPRRSTVIDFEPGRSWPDTGVNVQVLQPGQPNCKYHSEPVQEDFLVLHGECIVILEGEERPLREWDFVHCPAGVGHVFVGAGDGPCAVLMIGSRKRDEAHYPVNEVAAKYDASVEVATDEPAEAYAEWREEPWEPAPNPWPLA
;
A
#
# COMPACT_ATOMS: atom_id res chain seq x y z
N MET A 1 -23.99 0.64 14.73
CA MET A 1 -23.63 1.98 14.20
C MET A 1 -22.24 2.30 14.72
N ASP A 2 -21.34 2.72 13.85
CA ASP A 2 -20.00 3.09 14.29
C ASP A 2 -20.03 4.47 14.94
N GLU A 3 -19.42 4.57 16.13
CA GLU A 3 -19.33 5.86 16.81
C GLU A 3 -18.15 6.66 16.27
N PRO A 4 -18.25 7.98 16.14
CA PRO A 4 -17.14 8.81 15.74
C PRO A 4 -16.03 8.77 16.81
N PHE A 5 -14.78 8.79 16.37
CA PHE A 5 -13.62 8.80 17.27
C PHE A 5 -12.52 9.71 16.73
N VAL A 6 -11.56 10.01 17.59
CA VAL A 6 -10.32 10.69 17.22
C VAL A 6 -9.16 9.81 17.66
N MET A 7 -8.21 9.61 16.76
CA MET A 7 -7.02 8.80 17.02
C MET A 7 -5.80 9.50 16.43
N ASN A 8 -4.74 9.62 17.22
CA ASN A 8 -3.45 10.04 16.68
C ASN A 8 -2.81 8.87 15.95
N VAL A 9 -2.16 9.12 14.83
CA VAL A 9 -1.48 8.07 14.06
C VAL A 9 -0.48 7.27 14.89
N ALA A 10 0.20 7.93 15.84
CA ALA A 10 1.15 7.28 16.75
C ALA A 10 0.51 6.29 17.74
N ASP A 11 -0.79 6.41 17.98
CA ASP A 11 -1.55 5.55 18.91
C ASP A 11 -2.26 4.40 18.20
N ALA A 12 -2.29 4.42 16.87
CA ALA A 12 -2.94 3.39 16.08
C ALA A 12 -2.14 2.07 16.08
N PRO A 13 -2.80 0.91 16.10
CA PRO A 13 -2.11 -0.37 15.99
C PRO A 13 -1.44 -0.53 14.64
N ALA A 14 -0.39 -1.36 14.60
CA ALA A 14 0.34 -1.63 13.37
C ALA A 14 0.57 -3.13 13.18
N ASN A 15 0.62 -3.55 11.92
CA ASN A 15 0.99 -4.88 11.49
C ASN A 15 2.08 -4.78 10.41
N SER A 16 3.01 -5.70 10.42
CA SER A 16 4.12 -5.72 9.48
C SER A 16 4.19 -7.03 8.72
N HIS A 17 4.62 -6.94 7.47
CA HIS A 17 4.92 -8.09 6.63
C HIS A 17 6.34 -7.95 6.08
N PRO A 18 7.20 -8.98 6.15
CA PRO A 18 8.63 -8.86 5.83
C PRO A 18 8.92 -8.47 4.37
N ARG A 19 8.02 -8.78 3.45
CA ARG A 19 8.17 -8.45 2.01
C ARG A 19 7.35 -7.25 1.55
N ARG A 20 6.60 -6.63 2.44
CA ARG A 20 5.70 -5.52 2.12
C ARG A 20 5.98 -4.33 3.03
N SER A 21 4.94 -3.76 3.57
CA SER A 21 4.97 -2.58 4.42
C SER A 21 4.72 -2.91 5.89
N THR A 22 4.88 -1.92 6.75
CA THR A 22 4.19 -1.85 8.02
C THR A 22 2.95 -1.00 7.81
N VAL A 23 1.78 -1.58 8.07
CA VAL A 23 0.48 -0.91 7.98
C VAL A 23 0.09 -0.39 9.35
N ILE A 24 -0.13 0.92 9.45
CA ILE A 24 -0.73 1.57 10.61
C ILE A 24 -2.25 1.65 10.33
N ASP A 25 -3.03 0.97 11.14
CA ASP A 25 -4.44 0.68 10.88
C ASP A 25 -5.36 1.55 11.74
N PHE A 26 -6.24 2.31 11.10
CA PHE A 26 -7.27 3.09 11.79
C PHE A 26 -8.58 2.31 12.03
N GLU A 27 -8.66 1.07 11.55
CA GLU A 27 -9.85 0.22 11.59
C GLU A 27 -9.60 -1.10 12.33
N PRO A 28 -9.02 -1.11 13.54
CA PRO A 28 -8.64 -2.36 14.20
C PRO A 28 -9.85 -3.26 14.47
N GLY A 29 -9.79 -4.47 13.92
CA GLY A 29 -10.81 -5.51 14.14
C GLY A 29 -12.10 -5.37 13.33
N ARG A 30 -12.18 -4.38 12.41
CA ARG A 30 -13.34 -4.19 11.51
C ARG A 30 -12.96 -3.39 10.29
N SER A 31 -13.78 -3.49 9.25
CA SER A 31 -13.64 -2.69 8.02
C SER A 31 -14.81 -1.72 7.89
N TRP A 32 -14.53 -0.49 7.51
CA TRP A 32 -15.57 0.48 7.18
C TRP A 32 -16.20 0.16 5.82
N PRO A 33 -17.51 0.44 5.62
CA PRO A 33 -18.22 -0.05 4.44
C PRO A 33 -17.89 0.68 3.13
N ASP A 34 -17.50 1.95 3.20
CA ASP A 34 -17.38 2.79 2.00
C ASP A 34 -15.93 3.05 1.57
N THR A 35 -15.04 3.32 2.52
CA THR A 35 -13.68 3.76 2.25
C THR A 35 -12.71 3.15 3.25
N GLY A 36 -11.61 2.57 2.77
CA GLY A 36 -10.47 2.15 3.56
C GLY A 36 -9.44 3.26 3.67
N VAL A 37 -8.91 3.47 4.87
CA VAL A 37 -7.85 4.46 5.13
C VAL A 37 -6.80 3.84 6.02
N ASN A 38 -5.53 3.87 5.60
CA ASN A 38 -4.42 3.46 6.42
C ASN A 38 -3.15 4.26 6.06
N VAL A 39 -2.13 4.14 6.89
CA VAL A 39 -0.79 4.64 6.57
C VAL A 39 0.13 3.44 6.38
N GLN A 40 0.83 3.39 5.27
CA GLN A 40 1.82 2.36 5.03
C GLN A 40 3.23 2.93 5.11
N VAL A 41 4.07 2.29 5.91
CA VAL A 41 5.48 2.63 6.07
C VAL A 41 6.31 1.62 5.29
N LEU A 42 7.14 2.13 4.37
CA LEU A 42 7.97 1.33 3.46
C LEU A 42 9.44 1.61 3.73
N GLN A 43 10.23 0.54 3.82
CA GLN A 43 11.69 0.67 3.80
C GLN A 43 12.19 0.89 2.37
N PRO A 44 13.38 1.48 2.16
CA PRO A 44 13.96 1.63 0.82
C PRO A 44 13.96 0.30 0.04
N GLY A 45 13.42 0.32 -1.18
CA GLY A 45 13.30 -0.85 -2.05
C GLY A 45 12.12 -1.78 -1.74
N GLN A 46 11.37 -1.54 -0.68
CA GLN A 46 10.25 -2.39 -0.26
C GLN A 46 8.95 -1.95 -0.95
N PRO A 47 8.23 -2.84 -1.65
CA PRO A 47 6.92 -2.52 -2.22
C PRO A 47 5.81 -2.63 -1.17
N ASN A 48 4.72 -1.90 -1.37
CA ASN A 48 3.53 -2.03 -0.53
C ASN A 48 2.67 -3.26 -0.89
N CYS A 49 2.69 -3.67 -2.14
CA CYS A 49 1.89 -4.76 -2.68
C CYS A 49 2.47 -5.25 -4.01
N LYS A 50 1.78 -6.14 -4.70
CA LYS A 50 2.03 -6.43 -6.12
C LYS A 50 1.38 -5.34 -6.99
N TYR A 51 2.02 -5.00 -8.12
CA TYR A 51 1.48 -4.09 -9.13
C TYR A 51 0.09 -4.57 -9.56
N HIS A 52 -0.89 -3.71 -9.47
CA HIS A 52 -2.28 -4.05 -9.75
C HIS A 52 -3.10 -2.83 -10.16
N SER A 53 -4.28 -3.09 -10.67
CA SER A 53 -5.33 -2.11 -10.86
C SER A 53 -6.61 -2.55 -10.16
N GLU A 54 -7.43 -1.61 -9.76
CA GLU A 54 -8.76 -1.84 -9.16
C GLU A 54 -9.84 -1.13 -9.97
N PRO A 55 -11.09 -1.64 -9.98
CA PRO A 55 -12.20 -1.00 -10.69
C PRO A 55 -12.81 0.17 -9.90
N VAL A 56 -12.06 0.73 -8.97
CA VAL A 56 -12.44 1.84 -8.11
C VAL A 56 -11.31 2.86 -8.00
N GLN A 57 -11.64 4.06 -7.54
CA GLN A 57 -10.66 5.12 -7.29
C GLN A 57 -9.84 4.84 -6.04
N GLU A 58 -8.57 5.16 -6.11
CA GLU A 58 -7.65 5.19 -4.97
C GLU A 58 -6.85 6.50 -4.98
N ASP A 59 -6.61 7.05 -3.81
CA ASP A 59 -5.86 8.28 -3.62
C ASP A 59 -4.78 8.10 -2.57
N PHE A 60 -3.65 8.79 -2.76
CA PHE A 60 -2.47 8.61 -1.93
C PHE A 60 -1.80 9.95 -1.63
N LEU A 61 -1.27 10.10 -0.43
CA LEU A 61 -0.49 11.26 -0.03
C LEU A 61 0.79 10.82 0.69
N VAL A 62 1.94 11.25 0.19
CA VAL A 62 3.22 11.01 0.87
C VAL A 62 3.30 11.89 2.10
N LEU A 63 3.37 11.29 3.29
CA LEU A 63 3.42 11.99 4.58
C LEU A 63 4.85 12.25 5.04
N HIS A 64 5.79 11.38 4.67
CA HIS A 64 7.17 11.43 5.13
C HIS A 64 8.11 10.69 4.17
N GLY A 65 9.32 11.21 4.00
CA GLY A 65 10.39 10.57 3.25
C GLY A 65 10.16 10.58 1.74
N GLU A 66 10.84 9.65 1.07
CA GLU A 66 10.82 9.51 -0.38
C GLU A 66 10.32 8.13 -0.78
N CYS A 67 9.53 8.07 -1.83
CA CYS A 67 9.11 6.81 -2.44
C CYS A 67 9.07 6.93 -3.97
N ILE A 68 8.79 5.81 -4.62
CA ILE A 68 8.52 5.73 -6.05
C ILE A 68 7.10 5.20 -6.19
N VAL A 69 6.30 5.78 -7.07
CA VAL A 69 5.12 5.12 -7.60
C VAL A 69 5.44 4.61 -9.00
N ILE A 70 5.13 3.33 -9.25
CA ILE A 70 5.08 2.79 -10.60
C ILE A 70 3.63 2.96 -11.04
N LEU A 71 3.41 3.88 -11.99
CA LEU A 71 2.09 4.30 -12.44
C LEU A 71 1.99 4.04 -13.94
N GLU A 72 1.06 3.19 -14.35
CA GLU A 72 0.93 2.74 -15.74
C GLU A 72 2.27 2.24 -16.33
N GLY A 73 3.08 1.53 -15.52
CA GLY A 73 4.37 0.98 -15.90
C GLY A 73 5.54 1.95 -15.91
N GLU A 74 5.35 3.21 -15.51
CA GLU A 74 6.39 4.22 -15.42
C GLU A 74 6.76 4.54 -13.98
N GLU A 75 8.06 4.55 -13.65
CA GLU A 75 8.54 5.01 -12.36
C GLU A 75 8.43 6.53 -12.24
N ARG A 76 7.84 6.99 -11.16
CA ARG A 76 7.78 8.41 -10.79
C ARG A 76 8.25 8.60 -9.37
N PRO A 77 9.36 9.35 -9.14
CA PRO A 77 9.82 9.67 -7.80
C PRO A 77 8.84 10.62 -7.11
N LEU A 78 8.61 10.37 -5.83
CA LEU A 78 7.73 11.15 -4.97
C LEU A 78 8.47 11.59 -3.72
N ARG A 79 8.07 12.73 -3.18
CA ARG A 79 8.54 13.32 -1.92
C ARG A 79 7.37 13.70 -1.02
N GLU A 80 7.68 14.14 0.18
CA GLU A 80 6.65 14.60 1.14
C GLU A 80 5.68 15.57 0.49
N TRP A 81 4.39 15.33 0.74
CA TRP A 81 3.22 16.09 0.28
C TRP A 81 2.88 15.93 -1.20
N ASP A 82 3.55 15.06 -1.93
CA ASP A 82 3.08 14.67 -3.25
C ASP A 82 1.80 13.84 -3.14
N PHE A 83 0.80 14.23 -3.92
CA PHE A 83 -0.49 13.55 -4.02
C PHE A 83 -0.57 12.76 -5.31
N VAL A 84 -1.06 11.52 -5.21
CA VAL A 84 -1.28 10.65 -6.37
C VAL A 84 -2.75 10.28 -6.43
N HIS A 85 -3.37 10.50 -7.57
CA HIS A 85 -4.74 10.12 -7.87
C HIS A 85 -4.74 8.99 -8.89
N CYS A 86 -5.32 7.86 -8.53
CA CYS A 86 -5.50 6.71 -9.40
C CYS A 86 -7.00 6.52 -9.71
N PRO A 87 -7.46 6.92 -10.90
CA PRO A 87 -8.79 6.54 -11.36
C PRO A 87 -8.95 5.02 -11.44
N ALA A 88 -10.18 4.55 -11.49
CA ALA A 88 -10.48 3.14 -11.70
C ALA A 88 -9.74 2.59 -12.93
N GLY A 89 -9.11 1.43 -12.78
CA GLY A 89 -8.38 0.73 -13.84
C GLY A 89 -6.93 1.13 -14.04
N VAL A 90 -6.42 2.10 -13.28
CA VAL A 90 -5.02 2.54 -13.37
C VAL A 90 -4.11 1.58 -12.61
N GLY A 91 -3.12 1.01 -13.31
CA GLY A 91 -2.12 0.12 -12.71
C GLY A 91 -1.10 0.88 -11.87
N HIS A 92 -0.85 0.43 -10.63
CA HIS A 92 0.07 1.09 -9.72
C HIS A 92 0.67 0.18 -8.64
N VAL A 93 1.79 0.61 -8.07
CA VAL A 93 2.40 0.11 -6.83
C VAL A 93 3.34 1.17 -6.28
N PHE A 94 3.45 1.25 -4.96
CA PHE A 94 4.41 2.13 -4.27
C PHE A 94 5.61 1.32 -3.78
N VAL A 95 6.79 1.93 -3.87
CA VAL A 95 8.06 1.34 -3.41
C VAL A 95 8.81 2.39 -2.60
N GLY A 96 9.32 2.01 -1.43
CA GLY A 96 10.16 2.91 -0.63
C GLY A 96 11.43 3.29 -1.37
N ALA A 97 11.89 4.52 -1.17
CA ALA A 97 13.10 5.06 -1.79
C ALA A 97 13.89 5.91 -0.78
N GLY A 98 14.97 6.56 -1.24
CA GLY A 98 15.81 7.37 -0.37
C GLY A 98 16.64 6.55 0.62
N ASP A 99 17.08 7.20 1.71
CA ASP A 99 18.00 6.63 2.68
C ASP A 99 17.31 6.09 3.94
N GLY A 100 16.00 6.25 4.05
CA GLY A 100 15.22 5.84 5.21
C GLY A 100 13.78 5.51 4.86
N PRO A 101 12.95 5.19 5.86
CA PRO A 101 11.57 4.83 5.63
C PRO A 101 10.75 6.00 5.09
N CYS A 102 9.76 5.69 4.27
CA CYS A 102 8.72 6.62 3.86
C CYS A 102 7.37 6.20 4.43
N ALA A 103 6.45 7.14 4.51
CA ALA A 103 5.07 6.89 4.89
C ALA A 103 4.11 7.46 3.86
N VAL A 104 3.12 6.67 3.47
CA VAL A 104 2.09 7.04 2.50
C VAL A 104 0.72 6.81 3.10
N LEU A 105 -0.10 7.86 3.15
CA LEU A 105 -1.53 7.73 3.43
C LEU A 105 -2.20 7.12 2.21
N MET A 106 -2.96 6.06 2.42
CA MET A 106 -3.67 5.35 1.37
C MET A 106 -5.17 5.37 1.64
N ILE A 107 -5.92 5.78 0.62
CA ILE A 107 -7.38 5.92 0.67
C ILE A 107 -7.96 5.17 -0.53
N GLY A 108 -8.79 4.17 -0.28
CA GLY A 108 -9.41 3.37 -1.33
C GLY A 108 -10.91 3.18 -1.11
N SER A 109 -11.67 3.15 -2.19
CA SER A 109 -13.08 2.80 -2.14
C SER A 109 -13.25 1.29 -1.92
N ARG A 110 -14.21 0.90 -1.10
CA ARG A 110 -14.57 -0.51 -0.86
C ARG A 110 -15.81 -0.98 -1.59
N LYS A 111 -16.29 -0.22 -2.55
CA LYS A 111 -17.51 -0.55 -3.28
C LYS A 111 -17.37 -1.78 -4.17
N ARG A 112 -16.15 -2.16 -4.53
CA ARG A 112 -15.81 -3.38 -5.27
C ARG A 112 -14.49 -3.93 -4.76
N ASP A 113 -14.46 -5.22 -4.49
CA ASP A 113 -13.28 -5.95 -4.02
C ASP A 113 -12.75 -6.84 -5.17
N GLU A 114 -12.39 -6.20 -6.25
CA GLU A 114 -11.82 -6.82 -7.45
C GLU A 114 -10.48 -6.17 -7.74
N ALA A 115 -9.48 -6.96 -8.10
CA ALA A 115 -8.18 -6.46 -8.52
C ALA A 115 -7.68 -7.25 -9.72
N HIS A 116 -6.92 -6.60 -10.59
CA HIS A 116 -6.22 -7.22 -11.69
C HIS A 116 -4.72 -7.06 -11.51
N TYR A 117 -3.99 -8.17 -11.56
CA TYR A 117 -2.53 -8.22 -11.39
C TYR A 117 -1.87 -8.57 -12.72
N PRO A 118 -1.52 -7.61 -13.58
CA PRO A 118 -0.78 -7.86 -14.80
C PRO A 118 0.70 -8.09 -14.52
N VAL A 119 1.41 -8.74 -15.42
CA VAL A 119 2.87 -8.77 -15.39
C VAL A 119 3.40 -7.38 -15.76
N ASN A 120 4.33 -6.87 -14.96
CA ASN A 120 4.97 -5.58 -15.21
C ASN A 120 6.48 -5.65 -14.96
N GLU A 121 7.27 -5.41 -15.99
CA GLU A 121 8.74 -5.53 -15.94
C GLU A 121 9.39 -4.48 -15.02
N VAL A 122 8.80 -3.30 -14.90
CA VAL A 122 9.33 -2.24 -14.04
C VAL A 122 9.10 -2.61 -12.56
N ALA A 123 7.89 -3.06 -12.23
CA ALA A 123 7.56 -3.53 -10.89
C ALA A 123 8.35 -4.79 -10.47
N ALA A 124 8.70 -5.64 -11.44
CA ALA A 124 9.50 -6.84 -11.19
C ALA A 124 10.89 -6.56 -10.61
N LYS A 125 11.45 -5.37 -10.87
CA LYS A 125 12.74 -4.94 -10.28
C LYS A 125 12.69 -4.84 -8.76
N TYR A 126 11.51 -4.70 -8.19
CA TYR A 126 11.24 -4.55 -6.76
C TYR A 126 10.50 -5.74 -6.15
N ASP A 127 10.48 -6.89 -6.83
CA ASP A 127 9.69 -8.07 -6.44
C ASP A 127 8.17 -7.75 -6.35
N ALA A 128 7.72 -6.76 -7.09
CA ALA A 128 6.35 -6.24 -7.04
C ALA A 128 5.50 -6.63 -8.26
N SER A 129 5.94 -7.55 -9.10
CA SER A 129 5.15 -8.09 -10.21
C SER A 129 4.81 -9.56 -9.98
N VAL A 130 3.65 -9.96 -10.48
CA VAL A 130 3.35 -11.39 -10.68
C VAL A 130 4.13 -11.90 -11.89
N GLU A 131 4.40 -13.21 -11.93
CA GLU A 131 5.01 -13.87 -13.10
C GLU A 131 3.97 -14.21 -14.18
N VAL A 132 2.74 -14.46 -13.78
CA VAL A 132 1.59 -14.77 -14.64
C VAL A 132 0.44 -13.87 -14.21
N ALA A 133 -0.17 -13.18 -15.17
CA ALA A 133 -1.30 -12.30 -14.91
C ALA A 133 -2.48 -13.08 -14.27
N THR A 134 -3.11 -12.49 -13.27
CA THR A 134 -4.23 -13.09 -12.56
C THR A 134 -5.16 -12.03 -11.97
N ASP A 135 -6.43 -12.39 -11.77
CA ASP A 135 -7.42 -11.59 -11.04
C ASP A 135 -7.60 -12.11 -9.60
N GLU A 136 -6.90 -13.19 -9.25
CA GLU A 136 -7.03 -13.85 -7.95
C GLU A 136 -5.92 -13.39 -6.98
N PRO A 137 -6.24 -12.62 -5.92
CA PRO A 137 -5.24 -12.22 -4.91
C PRO A 137 -4.49 -13.41 -4.32
N ALA A 138 -5.18 -14.54 -4.20
CA ALA A 138 -4.59 -15.78 -3.71
C ALA A 138 -3.41 -16.27 -4.56
N GLU A 139 -3.50 -16.11 -5.88
CA GLU A 139 -2.43 -16.46 -6.81
C GLU A 139 -1.35 -15.40 -6.86
N ALA A 140 -1.75 -14.12 -6.89
CA ALA A 140 -0.82 -13.00 -6.93
C ALA A 140 0.17 -12.99 -5.76
N TYR A 141 -0.30 -13.36 -4.57
CA TYR A 141 0.49 -13.37 -3.33
C TYR A 141 0.91 -14.77 -2.87
N ALA A 142 0.82 -15.79 -3.70
CA ALA A 142 1.14 -17.17 -3.32
C ALA A 142 2.53 -17.33 -2.69
N GLU A 143 3.54 -16.68 -3.26
CA GLU A 143 4.93 -16.71 -2.76
C GLU A 143 5.11 -16.02 -1.41
N TRP A 144 4.27 -15.03 -1.08
CA TRP A 144 4.37 -14.25 0.15
C TRP A 144 3.53 -14.81 1.30
N ARG A 145 2.68 -15.80 1.03
CA ARG A 145 1.77 -16.39 2.01
C ARG A 145 2.44 -17.21 3.11
N GLU A 146 3.64 -17.70 2.84
CA GLU A 146 4.43 -18.39 3.84
C GLU A 146 4.88 -17.47 4.99
N GLU A 147 4.86 -16.17 4.74
CA GLU A 147 5.23 -15.12 5.67
C GLU A 147 3.97 -14.34 6.07
N PRO A 148 3.42 -14.54 7.27
CA PRO A 148 2.16 -13.89 7.65
C PRO A 148 2.36 -12.42 8.03
N TRP A 149 1.28 -11.65 8.00
CA TRP A 149 1.21 -10.37 8.70
C TRP A 149 1.25 -10.60 10.21
N GLU A 150 2.05 -9.84 10.91
CA GLU A 150 2.20 -9.95 12.37
C GLU A 150 2.02 -8.58 13.03
N PRO A 151 1.44 -8.52 14.25
CA PRO A 151 1.45 -7.30 15.04
C PRO A 151 2.87 -6.77 15.20
N ALA A 152 3.05 -5.47 15.03
CA ALA A 152 4.34 -4.81 15.11
C ALA A 152 4.24 -3.51 15.92
N PRO A 153 5.36 -3.04 16.49
CA PRO A 153 5.39 -1.69 17.04
C PRO A 153 5.04 -0.65 15.97
N ASN A 154 4.24 0.34 16.34
CA ASN A 154 3.94 1.44 15.45
C ASN A 154 5.21 2.29 15.26
N PRO A 155 5.70 2.47 14.03
CA PRO A 155 6.96 3.18 13.77
C PRO A 155 6.83 4.71 13.78
N TRP A 156 5.62 5.24 13.90
CA TRP A 156 5.38 6.68 13.87
C TRP A 156 5.71 7.37 15.20
N PRO A 157 6.29 8.58 15.24
CA PRO A 157 6.80 9.35 14.09
C PRO A 157 8.12 8.79 13.55
N LEU A 158 8.28 8.89 12.24
CA LEU A 158 9.51 8.47 11.56
C LEU A 158 10.63 9.49 11.74
N ALA A 159 11.85 8.99 11.81
CA ALA A 159 13.04 9.82 11.87
C ALA A 159 13.45 10.33 10.50
#